data_5e02c888ad2b00460e3caeb72e1e8fe6
#
_entry.id   5e02c888ad2b00460e3caeb72e1e8fe6
#
_cell.length_a   1.000
_cell.length_b   1.000
_cell.length_c   1.000
_cell.angle_alpha   90.00
_cell.angle_beta   90.00
_cell.angle_gamma   90.00
#
_symmetry.space_group_name_H-M   'P 1'
#
loop_
_entity.id
_entity.type
_entity.pdbx_description
1 polymer ?
#
loop_
_entity_poly.entity_id
_entity_poly.type
_entity_poly.pdbx_seq_one_letter_code
_entity_poly.pdbx_strand_id
1 'polypeptide(L)'
;MPASQNPAGWEGKICTYRPAKSSSSCGRKPRGETLSRTAAMDLIPSFSIETWVLLATSLVLFYLYGTYSHGLFKKLGIPGPTPLPLFGTVLSYRKGFWDFDNKCFKTYGKMWGFYDGRQPVLAITDPDMIKAILVKECYSVFTNRRKLAPVGFMKTAVSMSEDEEWKRIRALLSPTFTSGKLKDMFPIIGQYGDVLVRNLRREAETSKPITMKDIFGAYSMDVITSTSFGVNIDSLNNPQDPFVENAKKLLRFNFLDPLFLSIILFPFLIPVFEVIGISLFPKNITDFFTKSVKRIKESRLKDTQKNQVDLLQLMINSQNSKEMDGHKALSDMELVAQSIIFIFAGYETTSSALSFLMYLLATHPDVQQKLQEEIDATFPNKMLPTYDALVQMEYLDMVVNESLRLFPVAGRLERLCKKDVEIKGVLIPKGTVVMVPIFVLHQDPQLWPEPEEFRPERFSKKNKDSINPYTYLPFGTGPRNCIGMRFALLNMKVAIVRVLQNFSFKPCKETQIPLKLSNQGIIQPEKPIVLKIELRDGTLNGV
;
A
#
# COMPACT_ATOMS: atom_id res chain seq x y z
N MET A 1 14.82 35.70 48.85
CA MET A 1 16.11 35.81 49.56
C MET A 1 16.55 34.41 49.98
N PRO A 2 17.84 34.01 49.91
CA PRO A 2 18.95 34.52 49.10
C PRO A 2 19.36 33.49 48.02
N ALA A 3 19.93 33.89 46.92
CA ALA A 3 21.32 34.21 46.55
C ALA A 3 22.22 32.97 46.59
N SER A 4 22.86 32.69 45.55
CA SER A 4 24.07 32.92 44.77
C SER A 4 24.68 31.55 44.45
N GLN A 5 25.38 31.25 43.39
CA GLN A 5 26.55 31.88 42.77
C GLN A 5 26.89 31.16 41.44
N ASN A 6 27.24 31.92 40.47
CA ASN A 6 28.11 31.52 39.36
C ASN A 6 29.59 31.67 39.85
N PRO A 7 30.59 30.99 39.31
CA PRO A 7 31.39 31.68 38.30
C PRO A 7 32.20 30.80 37.28
N ALA A 8 32.74 31.55 36.32
CA ALA A 8 33.96 31.42 35.51
C ALA A 8 33.95 30.36 34.39
N GLY A 9 34.19 30.66 33.12
CA GLY A 9 35.01 31.71 32.51
C GLY A 9 36.31 31.09 31.95
N TRP A 10 36.35 30.86 30.62
CA TRP A 10 37.62 30.69 29.91
C TRP A 10 37.58 31.46 28.59
N GLU A 11 38.43 32.54 28.62
CA GLU A 11 38.71 33.42 27.50
C GLU A 11 39.62 32.76 26.46
N GLY A 12 39.50 33.27 25.24
CA GLY A 12 40.27 32.87 24.09
C GLY A 12 41.70 33.38 24.05
N LYS A 13 42.50 32.84 23.18
CA LYS A 13 43.72 33.46 22.64
C LYS A 13 43.76 33.31 21.13
N ILE A 14 43.62 34.44 20.47
CA ILE A 14 43.97 34.71 19.09
C ILE A 14 45.50 34.84 19.02
N CYS A 15 46.15 34.04 18.20
CA CYS A 15 47.54 34.25 17.81
C CYS A 15 47.62 34.74 16.36
N THR A 16 47.87 36.01 16.21
CA THR A 16 48.28 36.65 14.97
C THR A 16 49.79 36.44 14.73
N TYR A 17 50.13 35.98 13.53
CA TYR A 17 51.52 35.93 13.10
C TYR A 17 51.75 36.98 12.00
N ARG A 18 52.70 37.94 12.25
CA ARG A 18 53.22 38.93 11.31
C ARG A 18 54.51 38.41 10.65
N PRO A 19 54.83 38.84 9.42
CA PRO A 19 55.98 38.33 8.67
C PRO A 19 57.25 39.17 8.97
N ALA A 20 58.39 38.49 8.95
CA ALA A 20 59.74 39.13 8.97
C ALA A 20 60.35 39.12 7.57
N LYS A 21 60.93 40.24 7.21
CA LYS A 21 61.63 40.53 5.96
C LYS A 21 63.15 40.23 6.08
N SER A 22 63.73 40.03 4.87
CA SER A 22 65.15 40.21 4.41
C SER A 22 66.08 39.02 4.67
N SER A 23 66.94 38.58 3.73
CA SER A 23 67.81 39.33 2.81
C SER A 23 68.44 38.38 1.78
N SER A 24 68.71 38.91 0.64
CA SER A 24 69.53 38.53 -0.52
C SER A 24 70.63 37.52 -0.37
N SER A 25 70.78 36.57 -1.35
CA SER A 25 71.98 36.46 -2.18
C SER A 25 71.82 35.38 -3.31
N CYS A 26 72.04 35.84 -4.49
CA CYS A 26 72.80 35.29 -5.64
C CYS A 26 72.81 33.79 -5.95
N GLY A 27 72.26 33.47 -7.13
CA GLY A 27 72.95 32.64 -8.08
C GLY A 27 72.71 31.16 -8.09
N ARG A 28 71.86 30.74 -9.02
CA ARG A 28 72.09 29.73 -10.06
C ARG A 28 70.77 29.29 -10.71
N LYS A 29 70.68 29.41 -12.01
CA LYS A 29 69.65 28.77 -12.80
C LYS A 29 69.78 27.26 -12.68
N PRO A 30 68.72 26.50 -12.42
CA PRO A 30 68.63 25.13 -12.89
C PRO A 30 67.65 25.05 -14.08
N ARG A 31 68.07 24.20 -14.95
CA ARG A 31 67.45 23.71 -16.19
C ARG A 31 65.97 23.42 -16.02
N GLY A 32 65.24 23.65 -17.12
CA GLY A 32 63.86 23.24 -17.27
C GLY A 32 63.70 21.75 -17.01
N GLU A 33 62.92 21.43 -15.97
CA GLU A 33 62.28 20.14 -15.84
C GLU A 33 60.97 20.22 -16.60
N THR A 34 60.96 19.57 -17.74
CA THR A 34 59.76 19.11 -18.41
C THR A 34 58.98 18.29 -17.40
N LEU A 35 57.88 18.86 -16.87
CA LEU A 35 56.85 18.11 -16.15
C LEU A 35 56.42 16.97 -17.07
N SER A 36 56.92 15.79 -16.77
CA SER A 36 56.60 14.57 -17.49
C SER A 36 55.08 14.33 -17.34
N ARG A 37 54.45 14.11 -18.48
CA ARG A 37 53.03 13.69 -18.60
C ARG A 37 52.75 12.29 -18.03
N THR A 38 53.57 11.78 -17.11
CA THR A 38 53.50 10.42 -16.55
C THR A 38 52.77 10.33 -15.22
N ALA A 39 52.44 11.44 -14.55
CA ALA A 39 51.76 11.40 -13.25
C ALA A 39 50.22 11.17 -13.33
N ALA A 40 49.64 11.06 -14.53
CA ALA A 40 48.20 10.79 -14.70
C ALA A 40 47.86 9.33 -15.02
N MET A 41 48.88 8.48 -15.21
CA MET A 41 48.66 7.06 -15.57
C MET A 41 48.80 6.08 -14.39
N ASP A 42 49.23 6.52 -13.20
CA ASP A 42 49.44 5.63 -12.05
C ASP A 42 48.16 5.33 -11.24
N LEU A 43 46.99 5.81 -11.68
CA LEU A 43 45.70 5.50 -11.07
C LEU A 43 45.02 4.26 -11.71
N ILE A 44 45.59 3.68 -12.76
CA ILE A 44 45.06 2.45 -13.34
C ILE A 44 45.88 1.28 -12.77
N PRO A 45 45.26 0.38 -11.99
CA PRO A 45 45.96 -0.80 -11.49
C PRO A 45 46.59 -1.55 -12.65
N SER A 46 47.89 -1.87 -12.56
CA SER A 46 48.64 -2.66 -13.58
C SER A 46 48.22 -4.14 -13.51
N PHE A 47 46.98 -4.41 -13.95
CA PHE A 47 46.51 -5.79 -14.10
C PHE A 47 47.14 -6.46 -15.30
N SER A 48 47.31 -7.78 -15.23
CA SER A 48 47.74 -8.57 -16.38
C SER A 48 46.76 -8.46 -17.54
N ILE A 49 47.17 -8.72 -18.74
CA ILE A 49 46.32 -8.68 -19.95
C ILE A 49 45.11 -9.61 -19.78
N GLU A 50 45.30 -10.78 -19.19
CA GLU A 50 44.24 -11.76 -18.91
C GLU A 50 43.19 -11.16 -17.98
N THR A 51 43.61 -10.41 -16.95
CA THR A 51 42.66 -9.72 -16.01
C THR A 51 41.84 -8.65 -16.74
N TRP A 52 42.48 -7.87 -17.63
CA TRP A 52 41.76 -6.89 -18.45
C TRP A 52 40.77 -7.52 -19.40
N VAL A 53 41.13 -8.63 -20.04
CA VAL A 53 40.23 -9.41 -20.91
C VAL A 53 39.07 -9.96 -20.11
N LEU A 54 39.31 -10.52 -18.94
CA LEU A 54 38.24 -11.03 -18.04
C LEU A 54 37.31 -9.91 -17.60
N LEU A 55 37.84 -8.74 -17.20
CA LEU A 55 37.04 -7.60 -16.81
C LEU A 55 36.18 -7.08 -17.98
N ALA A 56 36.77 -6.90 -19.15
CA ALA A 56 36.04 -6.46 -20.35
C ALA A 56 34.94 -7.45 -20.73
N THR A 57 35.26 -8.75 -20.74
CA THR A 57 34.29 -9.82 -21.02
C THR A 57 33.15 -9.80 -19.99
N SER A 58 33.48 -9.68 -18.71
CA SER A 58 32.49 -9.61 -17.63
C SER A 58 31.58 -8.38 -17.79
N LEU A 59 32.12 -7.21 -18.14
CA LEU A 59 31.35 -6.00 -18.40
C LEU A 59 30.43 -6.17 -19.61
N VAL A 60 30.90 -6.78 -20.69
CA VAL A 60 30.06 -7.06 -21.87
C VAL A 60 28.95 -8.04 -21.52
N LEU A 61 29.24 -9.12 -20.82
CA LEU A 61 28.25 -10.09 -20.38
C LEU A 61 27.23 -9.44 -19.44
N PHE A 62 27.67 -8.60 -18.52
CA PHE A 62 26.81 -7.85 -17.61
C PHE A 62 25.90 -6.86 -18.35
N TYR A 63 26.43 -6.16 -19.35
CA TYR A 63 25.64 -5.29 -20.22
C TYR A 63 24.60 -6.08 -21.02
N LEU A 64 24.99 -7.19 -21.65
CA LEU A 64 24.07 -8.07 -22.38
C LEU A 64 23.01 -8.65 -21.45
N TYR A 65 23.39 -9.09 -20.25
CA TYR A 65 22.44 -9.50 -19.22
C TYR A 65 21.46 -8.39 -18.87
N GLY A 66 21.95 -7.16 -18.67
CA GLY A 66 21.13 -6.01 -18.27
C GLY A 66 20.20 -5.49 -19.37
N THR A 67 20.48 -5.78 -20.65
CA THR A 67 19.70 -5.24 -21.78
C THR A 67 18.91 -6.30 -22.57
N TYR A 68 19.11 -7.57 -22.28
CA TYR A 68 18.55 -8.70 -23.06
C TYR A 68 17.04 -8.57 -23.32
N SER A 69 16.25 -8.16 -22.34
CA SER A 69 14.80 -8.03 -22.48
C SER A 69 14.33 -6.66 -23.02
N HIS A 70 15.20 -5.65 -23.02
CA HIS A 70 14.83 -4.25 -23.27
C HIS A 70 14.39 -3.95 -24.72
N GLY A 71 14.58 -4.88 -25.63
CA GLY A 71 14.14 -4.75 -27.03
C GLY A 71 12.71 -5.22 -27.30
N LEU A 72 12.01 -5.84 -26.34
CA LEU A 72 10.74 -6.52 -26.56
C LEU A 72 9.66 -5.56 -27.12
N PHE A 73 9.36 -4.47 -26.42
CA PHE A 73 8.28 -3.56 -26.81
C PHE A 73 8.59 -2.83 -28.11
N LYS A 74 9.84 -2.51 -28.41
CA LYS A 74 10.25 -1.96 -29.70
C LYS A 74 9.95 -2.93 -30.83
N LYS A 75 10.22 -4.24 -30.65
CA LYS A 75 9.90 -5.27 -31.66
C LYS A 75 8.40 -5.43 -31.87
N LEU A 76 7.61 -5.22 -30.83
CA LEU A 76 6.14 -5.28 -30.87
C LEU A 76 5.47 -3.97 -31.34
N GLY A 77 6.25 -2.92 -31.64
CA GLY A 77 5.70 -1.62 -32.02
C GLY A 77 4.98 -0.88 -30.88
N ILE A 78 5.23 -1.27 -29.62
CA ILE A 78 4.61 -0.66 -28.45
C ILE A 78 5.51 0.48 -27.94
N PRO A 79 4.97 1.73 -27.85
CA PRO A 79 5.75 2.86 -27.37
C PRO A 79 6.06 2.77 -25.88
N GLY A 80 7.10 3.50 -25.45
CA GLY A 80 7.42 3.56 -24.02
C GLY A 80 8.74 4.25 -23.74
N PRO A 81 9.05 4.52 -22.46
CA PRO A 81 10.30 5.15 -22.05
C PRO A 81 11.51 4.26 -22.33
N THR A 82 12.63 4.87 -22.69
CA THR A 82 13.89 4.16 -22.93
C THR A 82 14.44 3.58 -21.62
N PRO A 83 14.65 2.25 -21.54
CA PRO A 83 15.18 1.64 -20.34
C PRO A 83 16.70 1.84 -20.22
N LEU A 84 17.17 2.02 -19.00
CA LEU A 84 18.61 1.97 -18.67
C LEU A 84 19.08 0.51 -18.54
N PRO A 85 20.30 0.16 -18.95
CA PRO A 85 20.84 -1.16 -18.73
C PRO A 85 20.69 -1.58 -17.26
N LEU A 86 20.29 -2.82 -17.01
CA LEU A 86 20.04 -3.44 -15.72
C LEU A 86 18.84 -2.82 -14.93
N PHE A 87 18.77 -1.50 -14.82
CA PHE A 87 17.76 -0.79 -14.02
C PHE A 87 16.41 -0.66 -14.74
N GLY A 88 16.37 -0.80 -16.05
CA GLY A 88 15.14 -0.51 -16.79
C GLY A 88 14.68 0.92 -16.57
N THR A 89 13.45 1.09 -16.10
CA THR A 89 12.83 2.40 -15.82
C THR A 89 12.65 2.70 -14.32
N VAL A 90 13.13 1.83 -13.42
CA VAL A 90 12.92 1.95 -11.96
C VAL A 90 13.42 3.29 -11.40
N LEU A 91 14.52 3.83 -11.93
CA LEU A 91 15.03 5.12 -11.47
C LEU A 91 14.10 6.30 -11.77
N SER A 92 13.13 6.12 -12.66
CA SER A 92 12.10 7.13 -12.95
C SER A 92 11.02 7.22 -11.87
N TYR A 93 10.98 6.26 -10.93
CA TYR A 93 10.00 6.26 -9.82
C TYR A 93 10.35 7.20 -8.66
N ARG A 94 11.41 8.02 -8.76
CA ARG A 94 11.85 8.92 -7.67
C ARG A 94 10.77 9.86 -7.14
N LYS A 95 9.78 10.22 -7.98
CA LYS A 95 8.61 11.03 -7.58
C LYS A 95 7.35 10.18 -7.28
N GLY A 96 7.49 8.87 -7.24
CA GLY A 96 6.40 7.90 -7.10
C GLY A 96 6.02 7.27 -8.45
N PHE A 97 5.52 6.04 -8.38
CA PHE A 97 5.08 5.33 -9.58
C PHE A 97 3.85 5.98 -10.24
N TRP A 98 2.98 6.64 -9.46
CA TRP A 98 1.82 7.37 -9.96
C TRP A 98 2.19 8.57 -10.85
N ASP A 99 3.27 9.30 -10.51
CA ASP A 99 3.79 10.39 -11.35
C ASP A 99 4.41 9.85 -12.65
N PHE A 100 5.16 8.74 -12.55
CA PHE A 100 5.70 8.05 -13.72
C PHE A 100 4.59 7.57 -14.66
N ASP A 101 3.55 6.91 -14.14
CA ASP A 101 2.43 6.42 -14.94
C ASP A 101 1.66 7.56 -15.63
N ASN A 102 1.42 8.67 -14.90
CA ASN A 102 0.80 9.86 -15.47
C ASN A 102 1.60 10.45 -16.63
N LYS A 103 2.92 10.52 -16.50
CA LYS A 103 3.80 10.99 -17.57
C LYS A 103 3.76 10.06 -18.78
N CYS A 104 3.83 8.76 -18.53
CA CYS A 104 3.74 7.77 -19.59
C CYS A 104 2.39 7.84 -20.33
N PHE A 105 1.29 7.92 -19.60
CA PHE A 105 -0.05 8.05 -20.18
C PHE A 105 -0.19 9.31 -21.06
N LYS A 106 0.28 10.45 -20.57
CA LYS A 106 0.27 11.72 -21.33
C LYS A 106 1.15 11.66 -22.58
N THR A 107 2.26 10.92 -22.54
CA THR A 107 3.23 10.86 -23.65
C THR A 107 2.89 9.78 -24.66
N TYR A 108 2.47 8.61 -24.22
CA TYR A 108 2.32 7.42 -25.07
C TYR A 108 0.85 7.00 -25.27
N GLY A 109 -0.10 7.60 -24.57
CA GLY A 109 -1.52 7.29 -24.67
C GLY A 109 -1.94 6.07 -23.86
N LYS A 110 -2.96 5.34 -24.35
CA LYS A 110 -3.67 4.29 -23.58
C LYS A 110 -2.88 3.00 -23.35
N MET A 111 -1.72 2.82 -23.98
CA MET A 111 -0.89 1.64 -23.85
C MET A 111 0.58 2.00 -23.99
N TRP A 112 1.42 1.51 -23.09
CA TRP A 112 2.88 1.69 -23.16
C TRP A 112 3.61 0.52 -22.52
N GLY A 113 4.83 0.27 -23.00
CA GLY A 113 5.73 -0.75 -22.45
C GLY A 113 6.87 -0.11 -21.67
N PHE A 114 7.21 -0.67 -20.52
CA PHE A 114 8.35 -0.24 -19.72
C PHE A 114 9.01 -1.44 -19.01
N TYR A 115 10.08 -1.20 -18.23
CA TYR A 115 10.85 -2.30 -17.64
C TYR A 115 11.17 -2.01 -16.18
N ASP A 116 10.77 -2.93 -15.29
CA ASP A 116 11.23 -2.95 -13.90
C ASP A 116 12.48 -3.83 -13.83
N GLY A 117 13.66 -3.19 -13.84
CA GLY A 117 14.91 -3.90 -14.11
C GLY A 117 14.86 -4.52 -15.50
N ARG A 118 14.85 -5.85 -15.56
CA ARG A 118 14.75 -6.63 -16.80
C ARG A 118 13.32 -7.12 -17.10
N GLN A 119 12.41 -6.98 -16.14
CA GLN A 119 11.03 -7.46 -16.27
C GLN A 119 10.24 -6.55 -17.22
N PRO A 120 9.74 -7.05 -18.36
CA PRO A 120 8.85 -6.26 -19.21
C PRO A 120 7.49 -6.09 -18.56
N VAL A 121 6.98 -4.87 -18.59
CA VAL A 121 5.66 -4.49 -18.06
C VAL A 121 4.90 -3.74 -19.13
N LEU A 122 3.73 -4.25 -19.50
CA LEU A 122 2.79 -3.63 -20.43
C LEU A 122 1.69 -2.92 -19.63
N ALA A 123 1.67 -1.60 -19.67
CA ALA A 123 0.61 -0.80 -19.08
C ALA A 123 -0.55 -0.63 -20.06
N ILE A 124 -1.77 -0.79 -19.57
CA ILE A 124 -3.01 -0.68 -20.35
C ILE A 124 -4.06 0.14 -19.59
N THR A 125 -4.79 1.01 -20.31
CA THR A 125 -5.94 1.77 -19.79
C THR A 125 -7.22 1.55 -20.60
N ASP A 126 -7.18 0.79 -21.69
CA ASP A 126 -8.37 0.45 -22.48
C ASP A 126 -9.30 -0.49 -21.70
N PRO A 127 -10.59 -0.11 -21.47
CA PRO A 127 -11.51 -0.89 -20.65
C PRO A 127 -11.80 -2.29 -21.18
N ASP A 128 -11.80 -2.47 -22.50
CA ASP A 128 -12.04 -3.77 -23.10
C ASP A 128 -10.85 -4.72 -22.94
N MET A 129 -9.60 -4.19 -23.05
CA MET A 129 -8.40 -4.96 -22.73
C MET A 129 -8.37 -5.32 -21.24
N ILE A 130 -8.72 -4.37 -20.35
CA ILE A 130 -8.83 -4.62 -18.91
C ILE A 130 -9.84 -5.75 -18.63
N LYS A 131 -11.03 -5.70 -19.26
CA LYS A 131 -12.04 -6.76 -19.19
C LYS A 131 -11.50 -8.10 -19.66
N ALA A 132 -10.85 -8.11 -20.82
CA ALA A 132 -10.29 -9.34 -21.39
C ALA A 132 -9.28 -9.98 -20.43
N ILE A 133 -8.33 -9.19 -19.89
CA ILE A 133 -7.23 -9.68 -19.06
C ILE A 133 -7.67 -10.04 -17.64
N LEU A 134 -8.43 -9.15 -16.97
CA LEU A 134 -8.77 -9.35 -15.56
C LEU A 134 -9.98 -10.27 -15.35
N VAL A 135 -10.83 -10.46 -16.36
CA VAL A 135 -12.06 -11.25 -16.26
C VAL A 135 -12.04 -12.46 -17.17
N LYS A 136 -12.01 -12.27 -18.51
CA LYS A 136 -12.17 -13.37 -19.48
C LYS A 136 -11.02 -14.36 -19.42
N GLU A 137 -9.78 -13.86 -19.47
CA GLU A 137 -8.55 -14.68 -19.50
C GLU A 137 -7.88 -14.83 -18.12
N CYS A 138 -8.61 -14.49 -17.05
CA CYS A 138 -8.07 -14.56 -15.70
C CYS A 138 -7.62 -15.98 -15.31
N TYR A 139 -8.41 -17.00 -15.62
CA TYR A 139 -8.09 -18.38 -15.25
C TYR A 139 -7.12 -19.07 -16.23
N SER A 140 -7.16 -18.70 -17.49
CA SER A 140 -6.40 -19.34 -18.57
C SER A 140 -4.97 -18.78 -18.71
N VAL A 141 -4.81 -17.47 -18.60
CA VAL A 141 -3.54 -16.77 -18.91
C VAL A 141 -3.08 -15.87 -17.79
N PHE A 142 -3.98 -15.08 -17.17
CA PHE A 142 -3.65 -13.98 -16.27
C PHE A 142 -4.04 -14.25 -14.82
N THR A 143 -3.89 -15.49 -14.36
CA THR A 143 -4.25 -15.90 -13.00
C THR A 143 -3.35 -15.27 -11.95
N ASN A 144 -2.04 -15.20 -12.21
CA ASN A 144 -1.03 -14.93 -11.20
C ASN A 144 -0.59 -13.46 -11.19
N ARG A 145 -0.11 -13.01 -10.04
CA ARG A 145 0.65 -11.78 -9.89
C ARG A 145 2.14 -12.09 -10.00
N ARG A 146 2.97 -11.12 -10.37
CA ARG A 146 4.41 -11.32 -10.35
C ARG A 146 4.94 -11.50 -8.92
N LYS A 147 5.99 -12.27 -8.76
CA LYS A 147 6.71 -12.41 -7.48
C LYS A 147 7.63 -11.21 -7.31
N LEU A 148 7.39 -10.43 -6.27
CA LEU A 148 8.16 -9.23 -5.96
C LEU A 148 9.29 -9.48 -4.96
N ALA A 149 9.21 -10.58 -4.19
CA ALA A 149 10.18 -10.90 -3.15
C ALA A 149 10.04 -12.37 -2.71
N PRO A 150 11.05 -12.93 -2.02
CA PRO A 150 10.90 -14.18 -1.30
C PRO A 150 9.93 -13.96 -0.12
N VAL A 151 8.93 -14.80 0.01
CA VAL A 151 7.85 -14.64 1.00
C VAL A 151 7.71 -15.83 1.94
N GLY A 152 8.54 -16.84 1.78
CA GLY A 152 8.53 -18.07 2.60
C GLY A 152 7.16 -18.77 2.56
N PHE A 153 6.66 -19.22 3.72
CA PHE A 153 5.35 -19.89 3.81
C PHE A 153 4.16 -18.96 3.47
N MET A 154 4.35 -17.66 3.51
CA MET A 154 3.32 -16.68 3.10
C MET A 154 2.93 -16.80 1.62
N LYS A 155 3.69 -17.56 0.81
CA LYS A 155 3.31 -17.91 -0.57
C LYS A 155 1.92 -18.56 -0.67
N THR A 156 1.45 -19.19 0.41
CA THR A 156 0.11 -19.81 0.51
C THR A 156 -0.99 -18.80 0.90
N ALA A 157 -0.66 -17.54 1.21
CA ALA A 157 -1.67 -16.51 1.43
C ALA A 157 -2.46 -16.23 0.13
N VAL A 158 -3.77 -15.99 0.24
CA VAL A 158 -4.68 -15.81 -0.91
C VAL A 158 -4.26 -14.71 -1.88
N SER A 159 -3.54 -13.69 -1.41
CA SER A 159 -2.99 -12.61 -2.25
C SER A 159 -1.76 -13.03 -3.06
N MET A 160 -1.04 -14.07 -2.63
CA MET A 160 0.27 -14.50 -3.16
C MET A 160 0.24 -15.86 -3.82
N SER A 161 -0.69 -16.74 -3.43
CA SER A 161 -0.86 -18.08 -4.03
C SER A 161 -1.16 -18.01 -5.52
N GLU A 162 -0.79 -19.07 -6.25
CA GLU A 162 -0.83 -19.13 -7.71
C GLU A 162 -1.75 -20.24 -8.18
N ASP A 163 -2.27 -20.11 -9.38
CA ASP A 163 -3.00 -21.10 -10.16
C ASP A 163 -4.07 -21.88 -9.37
N GLU A 164 -4.00 -23.19 -9.34
CA GLU A 164 -5.00 -24.06 -8.69
C GLU A 164 -4.99 -23.91 -7.16
N GLU A 165 -3.82 -23.63 -6.56
CA GLU A 165 -3.73 -23.35 -5.12
C GLU A 165 -4.51 -22.08 -4.77
N TRP A 166 -4.34 -21.01 -5.55
CA TRP A 166 -5.13 -19.81 -5.38
C TRP A 166 -6.63 -20.05 -5.54
N LYS A 167 -7.05 -20.79 -6.56
CA LYS A 167 -8.48 -21.09 -6.79
C LYS A 167 -9.06 -21.82 -5.58
N ARG A 168 -8.37 -22.85 -5.08
CA ARG A 168 -8.76 -23.62 -3.90
C ARG A 168 -8.89 -22.74 -2.65
N ILE A 169 -7.83 -21.98 -2.32
CA ILE A 169 -7.81 -21.11 -1.13
C ILE A 169 -8.90 -20.03 -1.25
N ARG A 170 -9.04 -19.43 -2.42
CA ARG A 170 -10.07 -18.41 -2.68
C ARG A 170 -11.48 -18.97 -2.51
N ALA A 171 -11.76 -20.19 -3.01
CA ALA A 171 -13.04 -20.84 -2.85
C ALA A 171 -13.37 -21.11 -1.38
N LEU A 172 -12.40 -21.61 -0.58
CA LEU A 172 -12.56 -21.86 0.85
C LEU A 172 -12.78 -20.59 1.68
N LEU A 173 -12.19 -19.45 1.26
CA LEU A 173 -12.30 -18.19 2.00
C LEU A 173 -13.52 -17.35 1.60
N SER A 174 -14.00 -17.46 0.35
CA SER A 174 -15.08 -16.58 -0.14
C SER A 174 -16.37 -16.64 0.68
N PRO A 175 -16.81 -17.78 1.21
CA PRO A 175 -17.99 -17.87 2.06
C PRO A 175 -17.92 -17.03 3.34
N THR A 176 -16.70 -16.73 3.84
CA THR A 176 -16.51 -15.93 5.07
C THR A 176 -16.82 -14.45 4.88
N PHE A 177 -16.88 -13.97 3.63
CA PHE A 177 -17.15 -12.58 3.26
C PHE A 177 -18.53 -12.36 2.63
N THR A 178 -19.47 -13.30 2.83
CA THR A 178 -20.86 -13.14 2.40
C THR A 178 -21.59 -12.11 3.24
N SER A 179 -22.67 -11.51 2.70
CA SER A 179 -23.47 -10.50 3.41
C SER A 179 -24.03 -11.02 4.74
N GLY A 180 -24.43 -12.30 4.80
CA GLY A 180 -24.90 -12.94 6.05
C GLY A 180 -23.82 -12.94 7.13
N LYS A 181 -22.58 -13.37 6.76
CA LYS A 181 -21.46 -13.38 7.71
C LYS A 181 -21.00 -11.99 8.13
N LEU A 182 -21.09 -11.00 7.22
CA LEU A 182 -20.84 -9.61 7.56
C LEU A 182 -21.89 -9.05 8.52
N LYS A 183 -23.16 -9.42 8.35
CA LYS A 183 -24.25 -9.06 9.29
C LYS A 183 -24.01 -9.66 10.67
N ASP A 184 -23.50 -10.91 10.75
CA ASP A 184 -23.10 -11.55 12.00
C ASP A 184 -21.93 -10.82 12.71
N MET A 185 -20.98 -10.25 11.95
CA MET A 185 -19.83 -9.48 12.47
C MET A 185 -20.15 -8.01 12.78
N PHE A 186 -21.27 -7.51 12.29
CA PHE A 186 -21.62 -6.10 12.40
C PHE A 186 -21.68 -5.55 13.83
N PRO A 187 -22.22 -6.28 14.85
CA PRO A 187 -22.19 -5.81 16.23
C PRO A 187 -20.78 -5.57 16.76
N ILE A 188 -19.81 -6.39 16.35
CA ILE A 188 -18.40 -6.25 16.74
C ILE A 188 -17.84 -4.95 16.14
N ILE A 189 -18.09 -4.71 14.84
CA ILE A 189 -17.63 -3.49 14.16
C ILE A 189 -18.26 -2.26 14.81
N GLY A 190 -19.56 -2.31 15.15
CA GLY A 190 -20.29 -1.23 15.82
C GLY A 190 -19.69 -0.87 17.18
N GLN A 191 -19.34 -1.87 17.99
CA GLN A 191 -18.67 -1.67 19.29
C GLN A 191 -17.38 -0.85 19.15
N TYR A 192 -16.56 -1.12 18.12
CA TYR A 192 -15.34 -0.34 17.88
C TYR A 192 -15.63 1.04 17.30
N GLY A 193 -16.74 1.23 16.61
CA GLY A 193 -17.25 2.56 16.28
C GLY A 193 -17.50 3.42 17.53
N ASP A 194 -18.03 2.83 18.60
CA ASP A 194 -18.24 3.52 19.88
C ASP A 194 -16.93 3.79 20.62
N VAL A 195 -15.95 2.86 20.57
CA VAL A 195 -14.60 3.09 21.08
C VAL A 195 -13.93 4.25 20.34
N LEU A 196 -14.06 4.30 19.02
CA LEU A 196 -13.55 5.38 18.19
C LEU A 196 -14.13 6.74 18.61
N VAL A 197 -15.44 6.83 18.81
CA VAL A 197 -16.10 8.06 19.26
C VAL A 197 -15.61 8.50 20.64
N ARG A 198 -15.48 7.58 21.60
CA ARG A 198 -14.96 7.91 22.94
C ARG A 198 -13.54 8.45 22.89
N ASN A 199 -12.68 7.84 22.06
CA ASN A 199 -11.31 8.29 21.90
C ASN A 199 -11.23 9.67 21.24
N LEU A 200 -11.99 9.90 20.16
CA LEU A 200 -12.05 11.20 19.49
C LEU A 200 -12.62 12.31 20.39
N ARG A 201 -13.56 11.97 21.30
CA ARG A 201 -14.09 12.95 22.25
C ARG A 201 -13.01 13.46 23.20
N ARG A 202 -12.19 12.55 23.75
CA ARG A 202 -11.04 12.94 24.60
C ARG A 202 -10.04 13.81 23.85
N GLU A 203 -9.78 13.50 22.58
CA GLU A 203 -8.88 14.31 21.76
C GLU A 203 -9.50 15.70 21.44
N ALA A 204 -10.80 15.76 21.13
CA ALA A 204 -11.49 17.01 20.85
C ALA A 204 -11.49 17.98 22.04
N GLU A 205 -11.57 17.46 23.29
CA GLU A 205 -11.47 18.24 24.52
C GLU A 205 -10.11 18.94 24.67
N THR A 206 -9.04 18.36 24.12
CA THR A 206 -7.72 18.97 24.15
C THR A 206 -7.54 20.10 23.13
N SER A 207 -8.46 20.23 22.17
CA SER A 207 -8.40 21.18 21.03
C SER A 207 -7.12 21.09 20.19
N LYS A 208 -6.36 20.00 20.32
CA LYS A 208 -5.12 19.76 19.57
C LYS A 208 -5.44 19.15 18.20
N PRO A 209 -4.65 19.49 17.18
CA PRO A 209 -4.72 18.81 15.90
C PRO A 209 -4.38 17.31 16.04
N ILE A 210 -5.09 16.46 15.29
CA ILE A 210 -4.98 15.02 15.40
C ILE A 210 -4.54 14.41 14.07
N THR A 211 -3.62 13.44 14.13
CA THR A 211 -3.21 12.64 12.98
C THR A 211 -4.25 11.59 12.67
N MET A 212 -4.89 11.69 11.50
CA MET A 212 -5.97 10.78 11.10
C MET A 212 -5.51 9.33 11.04
N LYS A 213 -4.29 9.08 10.56
CA LYS A 213 -3.72 7.73 10.44
C LYS A 213 -3.58 7.02 11.79
N ASP A 214 -3.28 7.75 12.86
CA ASP A 214 -3.12 7.15 14.20
C ASP A 214 -4.48 6.68 14.75
N ILE A 215 -5.50 7.53 14.61
CA ILE A 215 -6.86 7.24 15.09
C ILE A 215 -7.50 6.11 14.27
N PHE A 216 -7.55 6.26 12.94
CA PHE A 216 -8.16 5.24 12.09
C PHE A 216 -7.29 3.97 11.98
N GLY A 217 -5.98 4.08 12.22
CA GLY A 217 -5.11 2.94 12.34
C GLY A 217 -5.44 2.10 13.57
N ALA A 218 -5.61 2.72 14.74
CA ALA A 218 -6.05 2.02 15.94
C ALA A 218 -7.42 1.37 15.76
N TYR A 219 -8.40 2.13 15.25
CA TYR A 219 -9.72 1.59 14.93
C TYR A 219 -9.67 0.39 13.98
N SER A 220 -8.94 0.50 12.87
CA SER A 220 -8.82 -0.57 11.88
C SER A 220 -8.13 -1.80 12.44
N MET A 221 -7.13 -1.61 13.32
CA MET A 221 -6.44 -2.70 14.02
C MET A 221 -7.40 -3.45 14.93
N ASP A 222 -8.14 -2.72 15.76
CA ASP A 222 -9.06 -3.30 16.73
C ASP A 222 -10.20 -4.06 16.04
N VAL A 223 -10.77 -3.48 14.96
CA VAL A 223 -11.78 -4.16 14.16
C VAL A 223 -11.24 -5.44 13.53
N ILE A 224 -10.07 -5.38 12.87
CA ILE A 224 -9.54 -6.57 12.17
C ILE A 224 -9.10 -7.66 13.16
N THR A 225 -8.54 -7.32 14.31
CA THR A 225 -8.12 -8.30 15.30
C THR A 225 -9.31 -8.98 15.98
N SER A 226 -10.36 -8.21 16.27
CA SER A 226 -11.57 -8.75 16.87
C SER A 226 -12.39 -9.59 15.88
N THR A 227 -12.61 -9.09 14.66
CA THR A 227 -13.37 -9.82 13.64
C THR A 227 -12.63 -10.99 13.02
N SER A 228 -11.28 -10.96 13.03
CA SER A 228 -10.47 -12.06 12.51
C SER A 228 -10.12 -13.13 13.54
N PHE A 229 -9.90 -12.74 14.80
CA PHE A 229 -9.36 -13.64 15.83
C PHE A 229 -10.16 -13.66 17.14
N GLY A 230 -11.16 -12.79 17.27
CA GLY A 230 -11.87 -12.61 18.55
C GLY A 230 -10.98 -12.03 19.65
N VAL A 231 -9.93 -11.27 19.28
CA VAL A 231 -8.98 -10.66 20.22
C VAL A 231 -9.27 -9.17 20.34
N ASN A 232 -9.55 -8.72 21.56
CA ASN A 232 -9.79 -7.32 21.90
C ASN A 232 -8.49 -6.69 22.40
N ILE A 233 -7.95 -5.69 21.68
CA ILE A 233 -6.62 -5.13 21.96
C ILE A 233 -6.70 -3.72 22.53
N ASP A 234 -7.62 -2.86 22.14
CA ASP A 234 -7.63 -1.42 22.47
C ASP A 234 -6.32 -0.72 22.05
N SER A 235 -6.05 -0.78 20.76
CA SER A 235 -4.77 -0.38 20.15
C SER A 235 -4.39 1.08 20.37
N LEU A 236 -5.38 1.97 20.58
CA LEU A 236 -5.10 3.39 20.81
C LEU A 236 -4.58 3.65 22.21
N ASN A 237 -5.17 3.02 23.23
CA ASN A 237 -4.76 3.20 24.63
C ASN A 237 -3.58 2.28 25.00
N ASN A 238 -3.36 1.21 24.25
CA ASN A 238 -2.26 0.26 24.44
C ASN A 238 -1.42 0.07 23.16
N PRO A 239 -0.74 1.10 22.67
CA PRO A 239 0.05 1.03 21.42
C PRO A 239 1.27 0.12 21.51
N GLN A 240 1.68 -0.28 22.73
CA GLN A 240 2.80 -1.18 23.00
C GLN A 240 2.37 -2.65 23.11
N ASP A 241 1.09 -2.96 22.91
CA ASP A 241 0.65 -4.36 22.86
C ASP A 241 1.48 -5.13 21.81
N PRO A 242 2.03 -6.32 22.18
CA PRO A 242 2.89 -7.09 21.27
C PRO A 242 2.21 -7.42 19.93
N PHE A 243 0.89 -7.59 19.92
CA PHE A 243 0.15 -7.85 18.69
C PHE A 243 0.15 -6.62 17.76
N VAL A 244 -0.11 -5.44 18.35
CA VAL A 244 -0.10 -4.13 17.64
C VAL A 244 1.30 -3.84 17.09
N GLU A 245 2.33 -3.99 17.90
CA GLU A 245 3.71 -3.74 17.48
C GLU A 245 4.14 -4.66 16.33
N ASN A 246 3.87 -5.98 16.44
CA ASN A 246 4.23 -6.92 15.39
C ASN A 246 3.40 -6.69 14.11
N ALA A 247 2.12 -6.34 14.23
CA ALA A 247 1.30 -5.96 13.08
C ALA A 247 1.84 -4.72 12.37
N LYS A 248 2.20 -3.66 13.10
CA LYS A 248 2.84 -2.46 12.53
C LYS A 248 4.20 -2.76 11.87
N LYS A 249 4.98 -3.69 12.41
CA LYS A 249 6.27 -4.10 11.82
C LYS A 249 6.09 -4.86 10.50
N LEU A 250 5.00 -5.61 10.31
CA LEU A 250 4.66 -6.26 9.02
C LEU A 250 4.47 -5.26 7.88
N LEU A 251 4.17 -3.99 8.19
CA LEU A 251 3.79 -2.96 7.22
C LEU A 251 4.95 -2.06 6.79
N ARG A 252 6.12 -2.20 7.41
CA ARG A 252 7.30 -1.38 7.08
C ARG A 252 8.05 -1.95 5.89
N PHE A 253 7.59 -1.62 4.68
CA PHE A 253 8.31 -1.92 3.45
C PHE A 253 9.13 -0.70 3.01
N ASN A 254 10.40 -0.93 2.76
CA ASN A 254 11.28 0.07 2.16
C ASN A 254 11.71 -0.40 0.77
N PHE A 255 11.24 0.27 -0.28
CA PHE A 255 11.62 -0.05 -1.66
C PHE A 255 13.11 0.20 -1.96
N LEU A 256 13.79 0.98 -1.13
CA LEU A 256 15.23 1.21 -1.22
C LEU A 256 16.05 0.20 -0.39
N ASP A 257 15.39 -0.78 0.22
CA ASP A 257 16.09 -1.87 0.90
C ASP A 257 17.01 -2.60 -0.09
N PRO A 258 18.29 -2.82 0.25
CA PRO A 258 19.26 -3.51 -0.62
C PRO A 258 18.77 -4.90 -1.05
N LEU A 259 18.03 -5.63 -0.20
CA LEU A 259 17.42 -6.90 -0.55
C LEU A 259 16.41 -6.73 -1.69
N PHE A 260 15.51 -5.75 -1.56
CA PHE A 260 14.48 -5.49 -2.58
C PHE A 260 15.09 -5.05 -3.91
N LEU A 261 16.10 -4.17 -3.86
CA LEU A 261 16.87 -3.76 -5.05
C LEU A 261 17.58 -4.94 -5.69
N SER A 262 18.19 -5.83 -4.90
CA SER A 262 18.87 -7.02 -5.43
C SER A 262 17.92 -7.96 -6.18
N ILE A 263 16.66 -8.07 -5.71
CA ILE A 263 15.63 -8.88 -6.35
C ILE A 263 15.16 -8.26 -7.67
N ILE A 264 14.98 -6.93 -7.71
CA ILE A 264 14.61 -6.23 -8.95
C ILE A 264 15.70 -6.41 -10.02
N LEU A 265 16.97 -6.30 -9.63
CA LEU A 265 18.10 -6.40 -10.53
C LEU A 265 18.43 -7.85 -10.92
N PHE A 266 18.26 -8.78 -9.97
CA PHE A 266 18.63 -10.18 -10.08
C PHE A 266 17.50 -11.10 -9.58
N PRO A 267 16.35 -11.17 -10.27
CA PRO A 267 15.18 -11.93 -9.81
C PRO A 267 15.44 -13.44 -9.66
N PHE A 268 16.50 -13.97 -10.30
CA PHE A 268 16.93 -15.36 -10.12
C PHE A 268 17.47 -15.65 -8.71
N LEU A 269 17.75 -14.63 -7.89
CA LEU A 269 18.15 -14.80 -6.49
C LEU A 269 16.98 -15.14 -5.56
N ILE A 270 15.72 -14.96 -5.98
CA ILE A 270 14.55 -15.28 -5.14
C ILE A 270 14.61 -16.72 -4.58
N PRO A 271 14.83 -17.77 -5.38
CA PRO A 271 14.95 -19.13 -4.86
C PRO A 271 16.13 -19.30 -3.89
N VAL A 272 17.26 -18.61 -4.13
CA VAL A 272 18.42 -18.64 -3.23
C VAL A 272 18.06 -18.05 -1.89
N PHE A 273 17.42 -16.88 -1.88
CA PHE A 273 16.96 -16.22 -0.64
C PHE A 273 15.95 -17.07 0.13
N GLU A 274 15.06 -17.78 -0.58
CA GLU A 274 14.10 -18.71 0.05
C GLU A 274 14.83 -19.88 0.75
N VAL A 275 15.85 -20.45 0.12
CA VAL A 275 16.65 -21.56 0.70
C VAL A 275 17.41 -21.11 1.95
N ILE A 276 18.00 -19.91 1.96
CA ILE A 276 18.73 -19.37 3.12
C ILE A 276 17.81 -18.70 4.16
N GLY A 277 16.47 -18.78 3.95
CA GLY A 277 15.48 -18.29 4.92
C GLY A 277 15.31 -16.78 4.97
N ILE A 278 15.79 -16.04 3.96
CA ILE A 278 15.52 -14.61 3.82
C ILE A 278 14.12 -14.43 3.24
N SER A 279 13.31 -13.61 3.88
CA SER A 279 11.92 -13.34 3.47
C SER A 279 11.54 -11.89 3.71
N LEU A 280 10.64 -11.38 2.86
CA LEU A 280 9.98 -10.08 3.02
C LEU A 280 9.24 -9.98 4.37
N PHE A 281 8.76 -11.12 4.87
CA PHE A 281 8.12 -11.22 6.19
C PHE A 281 9.15 -11.69 7.22
N PRO A 282 9.60 -10.81 8.14
CA PRO A 282 10.61 -11.18 9.13
C PRO A 282 10.19 -12.38 9.99
N LYS A 283 11.10 -13.32 10.15
CA LYS A 283 10.81 -14.61 10.82
C LYS A 283 10.29 -14.44 12.24
N ASN A 284 10.87 -13.51 13.02
CA ASN A 284 10.42 -13.24 14.39
C ASN A 284 8.95 -12.78 14.46
N ILE A 285 8.48 -12.03 13.47
CA ILE A 285 7.10 -11.56 13.40
C ILE A 285 6.17 -12.69 12.97
N THR A 286 6.55 -13.44 11.93
CA THR A 286 5.74 -14.57 11.47
C THR A 286 5.68 -15.69 12.50
N ASP A 287 6.74 -15.94 13.27
CA ASP A 287 6.76 -16.87 14.39
C ASP A 287 5.83 -16.43 15.52
N PHE A 288 5.81 -15.12 15.84
CA PHE A 288 4.88 -14.56 16.82
C PHE A 288 3.42 -14.83 16.43
N PHE A 289 3.03 -14.47 15.19
CA PHE A 289 1.66 -14.70 14.72
C PHE A 289 1.33 -16.20 14.61
N THR A 290 2.28 -17.02 14.17
CA THR A 290 2.09 -18.48 14.12
C THR A 290 1.77 -19.04 15.49
N LYS A 291 2.54 -18.66 16.52
CA LYS A 291 2.29 -19.10 17.91
C LYS A 291 0.94 -18.58 18.42
N SER A 292 0.63 -17.30 18.16
CA SER A 292 -0.62 -16.68 18.59
C SER A 292 -1.85 -17.37 17.96
N VAL A 293 -1.86 -17.57 16.64
CA VAL A 293 -2.98 -18.20 15.93
C VAL A 293 -3.16 -19.66 16.36
N LYS A 294 -2.06 -20.42 16.51
CA LYS A 294 -2.12 -21.81 17.00
C LYS A 294 -2.71 -21.87 18.42
N ARG A 295 -2.25 -21.01 19.33
CA ARG A 295 -2.78 -20.95 20.70
C ARG A 295 -4.28 -20.62 20.74
N ILE A 296 -4.72 -19.65 19.91
CA ILE A 296 -6.14 -19.31 19.82
C ILE A 296 -6.93 -20.51 19.29
N LYS A 297 -6.46 -21.16 18.21
CA LYS A 297 -7.09 -22.36 17.65
C LYS A 297 -7.21 -23.48 18.71
N GLU A 298 -6.14 -23.81 19.41
CA GLU A 298 -6.14 -24.83 20.48
C GLU A 298 -7.12 -24.50 21.60
N SER A 299 -7.20 -23.24 22.02
CA SER A 299 -8.18 -22.79 23.02
C SER A 299 -9.62 -23.01 22.57
N ARG A 300 -9.90 -22.70 21.29
CA ARG A 300 -11.25 -22.86 20.71
C ARG A 300 -11.69 -24.32 20.54
N LEU A 301 -10.74 -25.20 20.22
CA LEU A 301 -11.02 -26.62 20.11
C LEU A 301 -11.34 -27.27 21.47
N LYS A 302 -10.89 -26.67 22.59
CA LYS A 302 -11.19 -27.08 23.94
C LYS A 302 -12.50 -26.50 24.47
N ASP A 303 -12.90 -25.31 24.01
CA ASP A 303 -14.09 -24.59 24.48
C ASP A 303 -15.23 -24.77 23.47
N THR A 304 -16.01 -25.83 23.63
CA THR A 304 -17.14 -26.18 22.75
C THR A 304 -18.39 -25.31 22.95
N GLN A 305 -18.41 -24.43 23.96
CA GLN A 305 -19.61 -23.66 24.34
C GLN A 305 -19.71 -22.26 23.70
N LYS A 306 -18.63 -21.72 23.12
CA LYS A 306 -18.65 -20.38 22.52
C LYS A 306 -18.79 -20.44 21.00
N ASN A 307 -19.97 -20.14 20.50
CA ASN A 307 -20.21 -19.81 19.09
C ASN A 307 -19.54 -18.45 18.75
N GLN A 308 -18.25 -18.47 18.44
CA GLN A 308 -17.55 -17.27 18.00
C GLN A 308 -17.81 -17.05 16.50
N VAL A 309 -18.18 -15.81 16.17
CA VAL A 309 -18.44 -15.41 14.78
C VAL A 309 -17.29 -14.53 14.31
N ASP A 310 -16.18 -15.16 13.92
CA ASP A 310 -15.00 -14.47 13.35
C ASP A 310 -14.38 -15.29 12.21
N LEU A 311 -13.47 -14.65 11.46
CA LEU A 311 -12.85 -15.26 10.27
C LEU A 311 -12.06 -16.52 10.62
N LEU A 312 -11.35 -16.55 11.76
CA LEU A 312 -10.57 -17.71 12.19
C LEU A 312 -11.49 -18.90 12.49
N GLN A 313 -12.63 -18.68 13.16
CA GLN A 313 -13.59 -19.75 13.43
C GLN A 313 -14.17 -20.33 12.14
N LEU A 314 -14.48 -19.46 11.17
CA LEU A 314 -14.98 -19.93 9.86
C LEU A 314 -13.92 -20.75 9.11
N MET A 315 -12.64 -20.38 9.20
CA MET A 315 -11.54 -21.18 8.64
C MET A 315 -11.34 -22.51 9.39
N ILE A 316 -11.47 -22.53 10.71
CA ILE A 316 -11.40 -23.78 11.52
C ILE A 316 -12.57 -24.70 11.16
N ASN A 317 -13.78 -24.15 11.03
CA ASN A 317 -14.95 -24.93 10.62
C ASN A 317 -14.77 -25.55 9.24
N SER A 318 -14.17 -24.80 8.30
CA SER A 318 -13.81 -25.30 6.97
C SER A 318 -12.77 -26.44 7.01
N GLN A 319 -11.88 -26.46 8.01
CA GLN A 319 -10.94 -27.59 8.21
C GLN A 319 -11.64 -28.86 8.71
N ASN A 320 -12.66 -28.69 9.54
CA ASN A 320 -13.35 -29.80 10.23
C ASN A 320 -14.51 -30.38 9.41
N SER A 321 -15.03 -29.64 8.41
CA SER A 321 -16.05 -30.16 7.50
C SER A 321 -15.43 -31.20 6.56
N LYS A 322 -15.75 -32.46 6.79
CA LYS A 322 -15.45 -33.55 5.84
C LYS A 322 -16.20 -33.21 4.53
N GLU A 323 -15.44 -32.89 3.48
CA GLU A 323 -15.96 -32.64 2.14
C GLU A 323 -16.80 -31.37 1.96
N MET A 324 -16.14 -30.30 1.59
CA MET A 324 -16.75 -29.26 0.75
C MET A 324 -16.28 -29.48 -0.69
N ASP A 325 -17.15 -29.99 -1.54
CA ASP A 325 -17.01 -30.08 -3.00
C ASP A 325 -15.66 -30.60 -3.55
N GLY A 326 -15.08 -31.65 -2.96
CA GLY A 326 -13.84 -32.27 -3.44
C GLY A 326 -12.56 -31.42 -3.25
N HIS A 327 -12.61 -30.29 -2.55
CA HIS A 327 -11.45 -29.47 -2.29
C HIS A 327 -10.76 -29.85 -0.97
N LYS A 328 -9.42 -30.00 -1.03
CA LYS A 328 -8.59 -30.19 0.17
C LYS A 328 -8.75 -28.99 1.13
N ALA A 329 -9.06 -29.25 2.39
CA ALA A 329 -9.18 -28.24 3.44
C ALA A 329 -7.87 -27.44 3.66
N LEU A 330 -7.96 -26.27 4.30
CA LEU A 330 -6.77 -25.48 4.63
C LEU A 330 -5.89 -26.25 5.64
N SER A 331 -4.60 -26.31 5.39
CA SER A 331 -3.62 -26.75 6.39
C SER A 331 -3.44 -25.68 7.49
N ASP A 332 -2.85 -26.06 8.63
CA ASP A 332 -2.57 -25.12 9.72
C ASP A 332 -1.65 -23.96 9.28
N MET A 333 -0.69 -24.23 8.41
CA MET A 333 0.20 -23.20 7.88
C MET A 333 -0.52 -22.27 6.91
N GLU A 334 -1.41 -22.80 6.09
CA GLU A 334 -2.26 -21.98 5.21
C GLU A 334 -3.20 -21.10 6.04
N LEU A 335 -3.82 -21.66 7.10
CA LEU A 335 -4.67 -20.90 8.01
C LEU A 335 -3.91 -19.74 8.65
N VAL A 336 -2.68 -19.97 9.12
CA VAL A 336 -1.80 -18.93 9.68
C VAL A 336 -1.47 -17.88 8.62
N ALA A 337 -1.14 -18.29 7.39
CA ALA A 337 -0.83 -17.37 6.30
C ALA A 337 -2.01 -16.47 5.95
N GLN A 338 -3.25 -17.01 5.91
CA GLN A 338 -4.46 -16.17 5.70
C GLN A 338 -4.68 -15.22 6.87
N SER A 339 -4.46 -15.67 8.08
CA SER A 339 -4.58 -14.85 9.29
C SER A 339 -3.65 -13.63 9.26
N ILE A 340 -2.38 -13.83 8.93
CA ILE A 340 -1.39 -12.76 8.81
C ILE A 340 -1.77 -11.78 7.68
N ILE A 341 -2.17 -12.30 6.51
CA ILE A 341 -2.49 -11.42 5.39
C ILE A 341 -3.77 -10.61 5.62
N PHE A 342 -4.72 -11.09 6.43
CA PHE A 342 -5.92 -10.34 6.78
C PHE A 342 -5.60 -9.16 7.71
N ILE A 343 -4.69 -9.33 8.67
CA ILE A 343 -4.19 -8.22 9.49
C ILE A 343 -3.56 -7.15 8.61
N PHE A 344 -2.64 -7.56 7.75
CA PHE A 344 -1.97 -6.67 6.82
C PHE A 344 -2.95 -5.90 5.93
N ALA A 345 -3.87 -6.63 5.29
CA ALA A 345 -4.83 -6.05 4.35
C ALA A 345 -5.85 -5.13 5.04
N GLY A 346 -6.36 -5.52 6.23
CA GLY A 346 -7.42 -4.78 6.89
C GLY A 346 -6.95 -3.50 7.58
N TYR A 347 -5.76 -3.52 8.18
CA TYR A 347 -5.23 -2.36 8.91
C TYR A 347 -4.84 -1.20 7.99
N GLU A 348 -3.89 -1.45 7.08
CA GLU A 348 -3.26 -0.38 6.31
C GLU A 348 -4.22 0.26 5.30
N THR A 349 -4.98 -0.56 4.59
CA THR A 349 -5.84 -0.05 3.51
C THR A 349 -7.03 0.74 4.05
N THR A 350 -7.70 0.23 5.08
CA THR A 350 -8.87 0.89 5.67
C THR A 350 -8.51 2.19 6.36
N SER A 351 -7.42 2.20 7.12
CA SER A 351 -6.96 3.43 7.81
C SER A 351 -6.51 4.51 6.83
N SER A 352 -5.85 4.14 5.73
CA SER A 352 -5.46 5.08 4.67
C SER A 352 -6.69 5.66 3.96
N ALA A 353 -7.64 4.80 3.56
CA ALA A 353 -8.88 5.23 2.91
C ALA A 353 -9.70 6.19 3.78
N LEU A 354 -9.87 5.88 5.07
CA LEU A 354 -10.55 6.76 6.03
C LEU A 354 -9.82 8.09 6.23
N SER A 355 -8.48 8.07 6.28
CA SER A 355 -7.69 9.30 6.43
C SER A 355 -7.84 10.23 5.23
N PHE A 356 -7.80 9.70 4.00
CA PHE A 356 -8.06 10.49 2.79
C PHE A 356 -9.50 11.02 2.75
N LEU A 357 -10.48 10.21 3.12
CA LEU A 357 -11.88 10.62 3.14
C LEU A 357 -12.10 11.76 4.12
N MET A 358 -11.54 11.69 5.35
CA MET A 358 -11.66 12.78 6.32
C MET A 358 -10.97 14.06 5.87
N TYR A 359 -9.83 13.95 5.16
CA TYR A 359 -9.20 15.10 4.52
C TYR A 359 -10.13 15.76 3.49
N LEU A 360 -10.74 14.97 2.63
CA LEU A 360 -11.69 15.47 1.62
C LEU A 360 -12.90 16.15 2.28
N LEU A 361 -13.48 15.55 3.30
CA LEU A 361 -14.60 16.15 4.03
C LEU A 361 -14.21 17.43 4.76
N ALA A 362 -13.01 17.48 5.36
CA ALA A 362 -12.53 18.68 6.05
C ALA A 362 -12.27 19.84 5.09
N THR A 363 -11.86 19.56 3.87
CA THR A 363 -11.60 20.56 2.83
C THR A 363 -12.81 20.92 1.98
N HIS A 364 -13.93 20.16 2.11
CA HIS A 364 -15.22 20.39 1.43
C HIS A 364 -16.36 20.40 2.45
N PRO A 365 -16.52 21.51 3.20
CA PRO A 365 -17.48 21.59 4.30
C PRO A 365 -18.94 21.43 3.87
N ASP A 366 -19.27 21.79 2.65
CA ASP A 366 -20.60 21.60 2.03
C ASP A 366 -20.93 20.11 1.85
N VAL A 367 -19.99 19.33 1.36
CA VAL A 367 -20.12 17.86 1.24
C VAL A 367 -20.22 17.21 2.62
N GLN A 368 -19.39 17.67 3.57
CA GLN A 368 -19.44 17.18 4.95
C GLN A 368 -20.81 17.44 5.58
N GLN A 369 -21.32 18.65 5.45
CA GLN A 369 -22.63 19.04 5.98
C GLN A 369 -23.75 18.19 5.37
N LYS A 370 -23.81 18.08 4.04
CA LYS A 370 -24.80 17.26 3.34
C LYS A 370 -24.76 15.79 3.77
N LEU A 371 -23.58 15.23 4.01
CA LEU A 371 -23.44 13.87 4.52
C LEU A 371 -23.92 13.77 5.98
N GLN A 372 -23.66 14.77 6.81
CA GLN A 372 -24.17 14.85 8.17
C GLN A 372 -25.71 14.94 8.21
N GLU A 373 -26.33 15.68 7.28
CA GLU A 373 -27.80 15.76 7.14
C GLU A 373 -28.40 14.38 6.78
N GLU A 374 -27.80 13.62 5.85
CA GLU A 374 -28.25 12.25 5.56
C GLU A 374 -28.11 11.33 6.79
N ILE A 375 -26.98 11.44 7.51
CA ILE A 375 -26.73 10.65 8.72
C ILE A 375 -27.78 10.96 9.81
N ASP A 376 -28.07 12.24 10.07
CA ASP A 376 -29.00 12.66 11.10
C ASP A 376 -30.44 12.27 10.74
N ALA A 377 -30.81 12.34 9.46
CA ALA A 377 -32.10 11.88 8.97
C ALA A 377 -32.27 10.35 9.09
N THR A 378 -31.21 9.60 8.81
CA THR A 378 -31.23 8.13 8.87
C THR A 378 -31.17 7.62 10.31
N PHE A 379 -30.42 8.28 11.18
CA PHE A 379 -30.18 7.90 12.57
C PHE A 379 -30.49 9.07 13.54
N PRO A 380 -31.77 9.41 13.72
CA PRO A 380 -32.19 10.51 14.61
C PRO A 380 -31.63 10.31 16.03
N ASN A 381 -31.34 11.41 16.71
CA ASN A 381 -30.82 11.42 18.09
C ASN A 381 -29.53 10.56 18.27
N LYS A 382 -28.69 10.53 17.24
CA LYS A 382 -27.41 9.74 17.23
C LYS A 382 -27.63 8.26 17.51
N MET A 383 -28.75 7.71 17.08
CA MET A 383 -29.06 6.28 17.18
C MET A 383 -27.94 5.44 16.54
N LEU A 384 -27.70 4.27 17.11
CA LEU A 384 -26.67 3.36 16.60
C LEU A 384 -27.01 2.90 15.18
N PRO A 385 -26.03 2.90 14.27
CA PRO A 385 -26.25 2.43 12.92
C PRO A 385 -26.69 0.97 12.89
N THR A 386 -27.63 0.64 12.00
CA THR A 386 -27.98 -0.75 11.67
C THR A 386 -27.35 -1.15 10.34
N TYR A 387 -27.07 -2.45 10.16
CA TYR A 387 -26.50 -2.98 8.91
C TYR A 387 -27.35 -2.60 7.70
N ASP A 388 -28.67 -2.82 7.79
CA ASP A 388 -29.59 -2.63 6.66
C ASP A 388 -29.72 -1.14 6.28
N ALA A 389 -29.75 -0.23 7.27
CA ALA A 389 -29.78 1.21 7.01
C ALA A 389 -28.48 1.72 6.38
N LEU A 390 -27.31 1.28 6.89
CA LEU A 390 -26.00 1.68 6.32
C LEU A 390 -25.83 1.26 4.85
N VAL A 391 -26.36 0.12 4.47
CA VAL A 391 -26.30 -0.36 3.08
C VAL A 391 -27.19 0.48 2.17
N GLN A 392 -28.23 1.12 2.69
CA GLN A 392 -29.18 1.92 1.92
C GLN A 392 -28.82 3.41 1.83
N MET A 393 -27.84 3.89 2.62
CA MET A 393 -27.41 5.29 2.59
C MET A 393 -26.76 5.64 1.25
N GLU A 394 -27.42 6.48 0.48
CA GLU A 394 -27.04 6.78 -0.90
C GLU A 394 -25.91 7.80 -0.99
N TYR A 395 -26.02 8.91 -0.24
CA TYR A 395 -25.00 9.96 -0.29
C TYR A 395 -23.69 9.51 0.35
N LEU A 396 -23.78 8.72 1.42
CA LEU A 396 -22.59 8.07 2.00
C LEU A 396 -21.86 7.18 0.99
N ASP A 397 -22.60 6.40 0.19
CA ASP A 397 -22.01 5.59 -0.88
C ASP A 397 -21.32 6.46 -1.93
N MET A 398 -21.92 7.56 -2.34
CA MET A 398 -21.37 8.50 -3.31
C MET A 398 -20.07 9.11 -2.79
N VAL A 399 -20.03 9.56 -1.55
CA VAL A 399 -18.85 10.15 -0.89
C VAL A 399 -17.71 9.15 -0.77
N VAL A 400 -18.01 7.93 -0.34
CA VAL A 400 -16.98 6.86 -0.23
C VAL A 400 -16.40 6.51 -1.60
N ASN A 401 -17.24 6.33 -2.62
CA ASN A 401 -16.79 5.98 -3.96
C ASN A 401 -15.94 7.09 -4.58
N GLU A 402 -16.33 8.36 -4.44
CA GLU A 402 -15.56 9.48 -4.98
C GLU A 402 -14.21 9.65 -4.25
N SER A 403 -14.18 9.44 -2.93
CA SER A 403 -12.92 9.41 -2.17
C SER A 403 -11.98 8.31 -2.68
N LEU A 404 -12.49 7.11 -2.93
CA LEU A 404 -11.71 5.98 -3.48
C LEU A 404 -11.32 6.18 -4.95
N ARG A 405 -12.05 7.01 -5.71
CA ARG A 405 -11.64 7.42 -7.05
C ARG A 405 -10.43 8.35 -7.00
N LEU A 406 -10.49 9.39 -6.18
CA LEU A 406 -9.41 10.36 -6.03
C LEU A 406 -8.15 9.74 -5.41
N PHE A 407 -8.32 8.92 -4.39
CA PHE A 407 -7.23 8.29 -3.64
C PHE A 407 -7.42 6.77 -3.54
N PRO A 408 -7.28 6.03 -4.66
CA PRO A 408 -7.31 4.57 -4.62
C PRO A 408 -6.08 4.06 -3.87
N VAL A 409 -6.27 3.31 -2.79
CA VAL A 409 -5.15 2.82 -1.96
C VAL A 409 -4.16 1.98 -2.78
N ALA A 410 -4.68 1.13 -3.67
CA ALA A 410 -3.88 0.41 -4.65
C ALA A 410 -3.80 1.21 -5.96
N GLY A 411 -2.66 1.79 -6.25
CA GLY A 411 -2.46 2.61 -7.47
C GLY A 411 -2.28 1.80 -8.76
N ARG A 412 -1.94 0.50 -8.66
CA ARG A 412 -1.71 -0.41 -9.79
C ARG A 412 -2.31 -1.78 -9.54
N LEU A 413 -2.83 -2.43 -10.59
CA LEU A 413 -3.14 -3.86 -10.63
C LEU A 413 -2.21 -4.56 -11.62
N GLU A 414 -1.72 -5.74 -11.26
CA GLU A 414 -0.79 -6.47 -12.11
C GLU A 414 -1.21 -7.93 -12.29
N ARG A 415 -0.91 -8.47 -13.49
CA ARG A 415 -1.05 -9.89 -13.84
C ARG A 415 0.14 -10.35 -14.65
N LEU A 416 0.63 -11.54 -14.34
CA LEU A 416 1.68 -12.20 -15.11
C LEU A 416 1.05 -13.00 -16.27
N CYS A 417 1.53 -12.79 -17.48
CA CYS A 417 1.15 -13.56 -18.66
C CYS A 417 1.84 -14.93 -18.62
N LYS A 418 1.06 -16.02 -18.55
CA LYS A 418 1.58 -17.39 -18.40
C LYS A 418 1.95 -18.06 -19.72
N LYS A 419 1.37 -17.62 -20.83
CA LYS A 419 1.61 -18.13 -22.19
C LYS A 419 1.44 -17.02 -23.21
N ASP A 420 2.04 -17.15 -24.37
CA ASP A 420 1.81 -16.20 -25.45
C ASP A 420 0.33 -16.10 -25.79
N VAL A 421 -0.17 -14.88 -25.91
CA VAL A 421 -1.58 -14.61 -26.20
C VAL A 421 -1.73 -13.33 -26.98
N GLU A 422 -2.70 -13.29 -27.87
CA GLU A 422 -3.12 -12.08 -28.56
C GLU A 422 -4.41 -11.55 -27.92
N ILE A 423 -4.40 -10.30 -27.49
CA ILE A 423 -5.56 -9.60 -26.93
C ILE A 423 -5.82 -8.35 -27.73
N LYS A 424 -6.96 -8.29 -28.41
CA LYS A 424 -7.36 -7.16 -29.27
C LYS A 424 -6.27 -6.74 -30.28
N GLY A 425 -5.66 -7.71 -30.94
CA GLY A 425 -4.59 -7.47 -31.92
C GLY A 425 -3.21 -7.15 -31.33
N VAL A 426 -3.07 -7.20 -30.00
CA VAL A 426 -1.79 -6.98 -29.33
C VAL A 426 -1.23 -8.33 -28.84
N LEU A 427 -0.09 -8.70 -29.37
CA LEU A 427 0.65 -9.87 -28.90
C LEU A 427 1.29 -9.58 -27.53
N ILE A 428 0.96 -10.40 -26.54
CA ILE A 428 1.52 -10.33 -25.19
C ILE A 428 2.31 -11.63 -24.95
N PRO A 429 3.64 -11.58 -24.99
CA PRO A 429 4.45 -12.77 -24.79
C PRO A 429 4.41 -13.26 -23.34
N LYS A 430 4.60 -14.59 -23.20
CA LYS A 430 4.80 -15.24 -21.90
C LYS A 430 5.85 -14.51 -21.06
N GLY A 431 5.57 -14.34 -19.76
CA GLY A 431 6.46 -13.66 -18.83
C GLY A 431 6.30 -12.15 -18.80
N THR A 432 5.51 -11.54 -19.70
CA THR A 432 5.17 -10.11 -19.62
C THR A 432 4.21 -9.88 -18.45
N VAL A 433 4.50 -8.88 -17.64
CA VAL A 433 3.54 -8.38 -16.63
C VAL A 433 2.60 -7.40 -17.32
N VAL A 434 1.29 -7.61 -17.22
CA VAL A 434 0.30 -6.60 -17.63
C VAL A 434 -0.13 -5.81 -16.41
N MET A 435 -0.07 -4.49 -16.52
CA MET A 435 -0.34 -3.54 -15.44
C MET A 435 -1.46 -2.59 -15.81
N VAL A 436 -2.43 -2.42 -14.91
CA VAL A 436 -3.48 -1.40 -15.00
C VAL A 436 -3.16 -0.29 -14.01
N PRO A 437 -2.85 0.95 -14.47
CA PRO A 437 -2.54 2.07 -13.62
C PRO A 437 -3.84 2.71 -13.10
N ILE A 438 -4.37 2.20 -11.97
CA ILE A 438 -5.66 2.61 -11.42
C ILE A 438 -5.70 4.11 -11.15
N PHE A 439 -4.65 4.66 -10.53
CA PHE A 439 -4.60 6.08 -10.21
C PHE A 439 -4.73 6.95 -11.48
N VAL A 440 -4.03 6.59 -12.56
CA VAL A 440 -4.11 7.28 -13.85
C VAL A 440 -5.50 7.14 -14.47
N LEU A 441 -6.04 5.91 -14.44
CA LEU A 441 -7.37 5.61 -14.99
C LEU A 441 -8.48 6.41 -14.29
N HIS A 442 -8.36 6.60 -12.97
CA HIS A 442 -9.28 7.40 -12.18
C HIS A 442 -9.10 8.92 -12.34
N GLN A 443 -8.02 9.36 -12.97
CA GLN A 443 -7.70 10.76 -13.23
C GLN A 443 -7.78 11.12 -14.74
N ASP A 444 -8.22 10.21 -15.59
CA ASP A 444 -8.35 10.45 -17.03
C ASP A 444 -9.51 11.43 -17.29
N PRO A 445 -9.26 12.65 -17.83
CA PRO A 445 -10.31 13.63 -18.07
C PRO A 445 -11.31 13.20 -19.15
N GLN A 446 -10.97 12.22 -20.00
CA GLN A 446 -11.91 11.64 -20.98
C GLN A 446 -12.99 10.77 -20.28
N LEU A 447 -12.66 10.20 -19.12
CA LEU A 447 -13.56 9.34 -18.34
C LEU A 447 -14.24 10.13 -17.21
N TRP A 448 -13.50 11.08 -16.63
CA TRP A 448 -13.89 11.84 -15.46
C TRP A 448 -13.71 13.33 -15.72
N PRO A 449 -14.74 14.06 -16.17
CA PRO A 449 -14.66 15.52 -16.33
C PRO A 449 -14.22 16.18 -15.04
N GLU A 450 -13.26 17.11 -15.09
CA GLU A 450 -12.67 17.78 -13.92
C GLU A 450 -12.21 16.76 -12.87
N PRO A 451 -11.22 15.88 -13.21
CA PRO A 451 -10.92 14.70 -12.42
C PRO A 451 -10.32 14.99 -11.05
N GLU A 452 -9.78 16.19 -10.83
CA GLU A 452 -9.21 16.62 -9.56
C GLU A 452 -10.26 17.04 -8.53
N GLU A 453 -11.49 17.37 -8.97
CA GLU A 453 -12.56 17.80 -8.09
C GLU A 453 -13.18 16.64 -7.32
N PHE A 454 -13.43 16.89 -6.04
CA PHE A 454 -14.19 16.00 -5.18
C PHE A 454 -15.68 16.23 -5.37
N ARG A 455 -16.31 15.44 -6.24
CA ARG A 455 -17.71 15.58 -6.64
C ARG A 455 -18.45 14.24 -6.44
N PRO A 456 -19.01 13.99 -5.26
CA PRO A 456 -19.73 12.74 -4.96
C PRO A 456 -20.87 12.42 -5.93
N GLU A 457 -21.52 13.45 -6.51
CA GLU A 457 -22.63 13.35 -7.46
C GLU A 457 -22.30 12.56 -8.73
N ARG A 458 -21.01 12.32 -9.04
CA ARG A 458 -20.58 11.39 -10.11
C ARG A 458 -21.13 9.98 -9.91
N PHE A 459 -21.29 9.58 -8.64
CA PHE A 459 -21.78 8.27 -8.25
C PHE A 459 -23.26 8.23 -7.87
N SER A 460 -24.02 9.28 -8.18
CA SER A 460 -25.48 9.28 -8.01
C SER A 460 -26.13 8.20 -8.87
N LYS A 461 -27.34 7.75 -8.49
CA LYS A 461 -28.10 6.74 -9.28
C LYS A 461 -28.20 7.14 -10.75
N LYS A 462 -28.43 8.42 -11.03
CA LYS A 462 -28.55 8.94 -12.40
C LYS A 462 -27.26 8.77 -13.21
N ASN A 463 -26.09 8.94 -12.59
CA ASN A 463 -24.80 8.98 -13.26
C ASN A 463 -24.07 7.65 -13.22
N LYS A 464 -24.34 6.82 -12.20
CA LYS A 464 -23.62 5.55 -11.93
C LYS A 464 -23.69 4.57 -13.11
N ASP A 465 -24.82 4.48 -13.79
CA ASP A 465 -25.02 3.57 -14.91
C ASP A 465 -24.21 3.97 -16.15
N SER A 466 -23.76 5.23 -16.23
CA SER A 466 -22.88 5.71 -17.30
C SER A 466 -21.39 5.38 -17.06
N ILE A 467 -21.01 5.01 -15.84
CA ILE A 467 -19.64 4.69 -15.48
C ILE A 467 -19.32 3.27 -15.98
N ASN A 468 -18.34 3.16 -16.88
CA ASN A 468 -17.85 1.84 -17.31
C ASN A 468 -17.19 1.12 -16.11
N PRO A 469 -17.64 -0.10 -15.72
CA PRO A 469 -17.12 -0.81 -14.54
C PRO A 469 -15.64 -1.20 -14.63
N TYR A 470 -15.03 -1.09 -15.81
CA TYR A 470 -13.60 -1.34 -16.01
C TYR A 470 -12.74 -0.07 -15.97
N THR A 471 -13.36 1.09 -15.72
CA THR A 471 -12.66 2.37 -15.54
C THR A 471 -12.68 2.87 -14.09
N TYR A 472 -13.42 2.18 -13.20
CA TYR A 472 -13.46 2.45 -11.76
C TYR A 472 -13.12 1.17 -10.99
N LEU A 473 -11.88 1.06 -10.48
CA LEU A 473 -11.28 -0.19 -10.01
C LEU A 473 -10.64 -0.10 -8.61
N PRO A 474 -11.24 0.58 -7.61
CA PRO A 474 -10.60 0.75 -6.30
C PRO A 474 -10.36 -0.58 -5.55
N PHE A 475 -11.15 -1.61 -5.87
CA PHE A 475 -11.02 -2.98 -5.34
C PHE A 475 -10.61 -4.00 -6.41
N GLY A 476 -10.23 -3.53 -7.59
CA GLY A 476 -10.00 -4.38 -8.76
C GLY A 476 -11.30 -4.95 -9.34
N THR A 477 -11.16 -5.89 -10.27
CA THR A 477 -12.29 -6.57 -10.92
C THR A 477 -11.94 -8.00 -11.27
N GLY A 478 -12.97 -8.80 -11.62
CA GLY A 478 -12.84 -10.20 -12.01
C GLY A 478 -12.62 -11.16 -10.83
N PRO A 479 -12.28 -12.43 -11.10
CA PRO A 479 -12.19 -13.47 -10.08
C PRO A 479 -11.18 -13.18 -8.97
N ARG A 480 -10.14 -12.39 -9.28
CA ARG A 480 -9.05 -12.03 -8.35
C ARG A 480 -9.17 -10.61 -7.80
N ASN A 481 -10.38 -10.07 -7.73
CA ASN A 481 -10.68 -8.81 -7.04
C ASN A 481 -10.45 -8.92 -5.52
N CYS A 482 -10.56 -7.79 -4.81
CA CYS A 482 -10.46 -7.77 -3.35
C CYS A 482 -11.53 -8.66 -2.71
N ILE A 483 -11.10 -9.66 -1.92
CA ILE A 483 -12.01 -10.57 -1.22
C ILE A 483 -12.76 -9.86 -0.09
N GLY A 484 -12.09 -8.90 0.56
CA GLY A 484 -12.61 -8.13 1.69
C GLY A 484 -13.34 -6.84 1.30
N MET A 485 -13.68 -6.61 0.02
CA MET A 485 -14.31 -5.36 -0.44
C MET A 485 -15.54 -4.97 0.38
N ARG A 486 -16.49 -5.91 0.57
CA ARG A 486 -17.72 -5.66 1.33
C ARG A 486 -17.43 -5.39 2.81
N PHE A 487 -16.49 -6.13 3.39
CA PHE A 487 -16.04 -5.91 4.78
C PHE A 487 -15.40 -4.51 4.94
N ALA A 488 -14.51 -4.12 4.04
CA ALA A 488 -13.85 -2.82 4.07
C ALA A 488 -14.86 -1.67 3.96
N LEU A 489 -15.80 -1.75 3.01
CA LEU A 489 -16.84 -0.74 2.84
C LEU A 489 -17.74 -0.64 4.07
N LEU A 490 -18.16 -1.78 4.65
CA LEU A 490 -18.97 -1.80 5.87
C LEU A 490 -18.22 -1.15 7.04
N ASN A 491 -16.96 -1.53 7.24
CA ASN A 491 -16.10 -0.99 8.28
C ASN A 491 -15.91 0.53 8.14
N MET A 492 -15.63 1.01 6.92
CA MET A 492 -15.52 2.43 6.63
C MET A 492 -16.84 3.18 6.90
N LYS A 493 -17.97 2.66 6.43
CA LYS A 493 -19.28 3.28 6.64
C LYS A 493 -19.63 3.42 8.11
N VAL A 494 -19.39 2.38 8.94
CA VAL A 494 -19.60 2.47 10.40
C VAL A 494 -18.73 3.57 11.00
N ALA A 495 -17.44 3.60 10.69
CA ALA A 495 -16.54 4.64 11.19
C ALA A 495 -17.01 6.04 10.82
N ILE A 496 -17.34 6.26 9.53
CA ILE A 496 -17.77 7.56 9.00
C ILE A 496 -19.05 8.04 9.72
N VAL A 497 -20.07 7.18 9.79
CA VAL A 497 -21.34 7.54 10.42
C VAL A 497 -21.15 7.85 11.91
N ARG A 498 -20.48 6.96 12.66
CA ARG A 498 -20.25 7.18 14.10
C ARG A 498 -19.48 8.46 14.39
N VAL A 499 -18.47 8.75 13.57
CA VAL A 499 -17.64 9.94 13.74
C VAL A 499 -18.43 11.20 13.37
N LEU A 500 -19.11 11.23 12.22
CA LEU A 500 -19.84 12.41 11.76
C LEU A 500 -21.16 12.66 12.51
N GLN A 501 -21.71 11.68 13.21
CA GLN A 501 -22.79 11.93 14.18
C GLN A 501 -22.36 12.84 15.32
N ASN A 502 -21.08 12.82 15.68
CA ASN A 502 -20.59 13.47 16.90
C ASN A 502 -19.62 14.62 16.63
N PHE A 503 -18.95 14.63 15.49
CA PHE A 503 -17.88 15.57 15.21
C PHE A 503 -17.96 16.17 13.81
N SER A 504 -17.37 17.36 13.67
CA SER A 504 -17.03 17.98 12.39
C SER A 504 -15.51 18.12 12.28
N PHE A 505 -14.99 17.94 11.07
CA PHE A 505 -13.55 18.02 10.78
C PHE A 505 -13.24 19.30 10.03
N LYS A 506 -12.16 19.96 10.40
CA LYS A 506 -11.67 21.18 9.74
C LYS A 506 -10.17 21.08 9.47
N PRO A 507 -9.68 21.73 8.41
CA PRO A 507 -8.26 21.91 8.23
C PRO A 507 -7.67 22.72 9.38
N CYS A 508 -6.39 22.49 9.67
CA CYS A 508 -5.60 23.28 10.62
C CYS A 508 -4.29 23.74 9.97
N LYS A 509 -3.45 24.44 10.71
CA LYS A 509 -2.18 24.96 10.21
C LYS A 509 -1.25 23.86 9.70
N GLU A 510 -1.33 22.68 10.28
CA GLU A 510 -0.52 21.50 9.96
C GLU A 510 -1.07 20.73 8.76
N THR A 511 -2.30 21.00 8.33
CA THR A 511 -2.92 20.33 7.18
C THR A 511 -2.23 20.74 5.89
N GLN A 512 -1.68 19.78 5.15
CA GLN A 512 -1.08 20.03 3.84
C GLN A 512 -2.17 20.21 2.78
N ILE A 513 -2.33 21.45 2.26
CA ILE A 513 -3.28 21.79 1.18
C ILE A 513 -2.51 22.50 0.06
N PRO A 514 -2.53 22.01 -1.19
CA PRO A 514 -3.10 20.74 -1.61
C PRO A 514 -2.32 19.54 -1.07
N LEU A 515 -3.02 18.40 -0.92
CA LEU A 515 -2.39 17.16 -0.47
C LEU A 515 -1.38 16.67 -1.51
N LYS A 516 -0.18 16.32 -1.06
CA LYS A 516 0.85 15.69 -1.90
C LYS A 516 0.97 14.21 -1.57
N LEU A 517 1.18 13.42 -2.59
CA LEU A 517 1.34 11.97 -2.45
C LEU A 517 2.81 11.60 -2.22
N SER A 518 3.03 10.58 -1.40
CA SER A 518 4.33 9.97 -1.15
C SER A 518 4.85 9.25 -2.41
N ASN A 519 6.14 9.08 -2.49
CA ASN A 519 6.80 8.28 -3.53
C ASN A 519 6.84 6.76 -3.22
N GLN A 520 6.20 6.31 -2.15
CA GLN A 520 6.15 4.89 -1.76
C GLN A 520 5.16 4.09 -2.60
N GLY A 521 5.23 2.76 -2.51
CA GLY A 521 4.51 1.83 -3.42
C GLY A 521 2.99 1.74 -3.22
N ILE A 522 2.42 2.29 -2.13
CA ILE A 522 0.98 2.42 -1.91
C ILE A 522 0.65 3.91 -1.98
N ILE A 523 -0.52 4.27 -2.46
CA ILE A 523 -0.98 5.67 -2.45
C ILE A 523 -1.12 6.12 -0.98
N GLN A 524 -0.24 6.99 -0.57
CA GLN A 524 -0.17 7.55 0.78
C GLN A 524 0.15 9.04 0.70
N PRO A 525 -0.26 9.85 1.68
CA PRO A 525 0.14 11.26 1.75
C PRO A 525 1.65 11.38 2.03
N GLU A 526 2.28 12.41 1.48
CA GLU A 526 3.69 12.74 1.73
C GLU A 526 3.92 13.10 3.22
N LYS A 527 3.00 13.85 3.79
CA LYS A 527 2.95 14.20 5.22
C LYS A 527 1.70 13.60 5.85
N PRO A 528 1.73 13.24 7.13
CA PRO A 528 0.54 12.80 7.84
C PRO A 528 -0.63 13.78 7.66
N ILE A 529 -1.83 13.26 7.43
CA ILE A 529 -3.04 14.07 7.41
C ILE A 529 -3.39 14.45 8.84
N VAL A 530 -3.27 15.73 9.15
CA VAL A 530 -3.57 16.31 10.47
C VAL A 530 -4.77 17.23 10.34
N LEU A 531 -5.79 17.03 11.18
CA LEU A 531 -7.05 17.78 11.15
C LEU A 531 -7.41 18.24 12.57
N LYS A 532 -8.19 19.31 12.64
CA LYS A 532 -8.90 19.75 13.84
C LYS A 532 -10.26 19.08 13.89
N ILE A 533 -10.68 18.67 15.09
CA ILE A 533 -11.99 18.08 15.35
C ILE A 533 -12.79 19.01 16.24
N GLU A 534 -14.04 19.24 15.90
CA GLU A 534 -14.99 20.03 16.69
C GLU A 534 -16.21 19.15 17.02
N LEU A 535 -16.67 19.25 18.28
CA LEU A 535 -17.94 18.62 18.70
C LEU A 535 -19.10 19.26 17.94
N ARG A 536 -20.04 18.45 17.47
CA ARG A 536 -21.30 18.95 16.91
C ARG A 536 -22.22 19.39 18.04
N ASP A 537 -22.82 20.58 17.86
CA ASP A 537 -23.76 21.16 18.82
C ASP A 537 -24.90 20.19 19.19
N GLY A 538 -25.24 20.11 20.47
CA GLY A 538 -26.20 19.16 21.06
C GLY A 538 -25.60 18.10 21.99
N THR A 539 -24.26 18.05 22.16
CA THR A 539 -23.59 17.07 23.05
C THR A 539 -23.17 17.63 24.42
N LEU A 540 -23.41 18.93 24.69
CA LEU A 540 -23.05 19.55 25.97
C LEU A 540 -24.12 19.42 27.06
N ASN A 541 -25.31 18.90 26.79
CA ASN A 541 -26.36 18.69 27.79
C ASN A 541 -26.65 17.19 27.93
N GLY A 542 -25.92 16.50 28.81
CA GLY A 542 -26.26 15.14 29.19
C GLY A 542 -25.06 14.30 29.65
N VAL A 543 -24.53 14.59 30.86
CA VAL A 543 -23.79 13.82 31.87
C VAL A 543 -22.63 12.97 31.40
#